data_6fd4b91b87fcd69ef8b9ccea1a76398b
#
_entry.id   6fd4b91b87fcd69ef8b9ccea1a76398b
#
_cell.length_a   1.000
_cell.length_b   1.000
_cell.length_c   1.000
_cell.angle_alpha   90.00
_cell.angle_beta   90.00
_cell.angle_gamma   90.00
#
_symmetry.space_group_name_H-M   'P 1'
#
loop_
_entity.id
_entity.type
_entity.pdbx_description
1 polymer ?
#
loop_
_entity_poly.entity_id
_entity_poly.type
_entity_poly.pdbx_seq_one_letter_code
_entity_poly.pdbx_strand_id
1 'polypeptide(L)'
;MHVTPSWRRTIALLLLALGACAHGAFGGDGKYGKNAEEDYKAGMEELRTHNYVEAARYFEHVKTKYPFSKYAALAELRLADAKFDQDHMIEAADAYQQFVKLHPNHEEADYAAYRAGLAHWKEGPSDFFLFPPPAEKDLTQVRDAAKELASFVQKYPTSKYRPEAEKLLERARGLLADHEWFVAEYYAKRGHWTGAAGRLEGLVRDYPGSPREPEALYALAQAYLKVDERFRAQQALQQLIVKHPQDPRRAEAEKLLASLR
;
A
#
# COMPACT_ATOMS: atom_id res chain seq x y z
N MET A 1 -27.93 27.99 74.15
CA MET A 1 -26.87 27.08 73.67
C MET A 1 -26.66 27.38 72.18
N HIS A 2 -25.63 28.21 71.91
CA HIS A 2 -25.29 28.56 70.51
C HIS A 2 -24.12 27.69 70.07
N VAL A 3 -24.35 26.85 69.09
CA VAL A 3 -23.33 26.06 68.42
C VAL A 3 -23.01 26.81 67.13
N THR A 4 -21.80 27.34 67.01
CA THR A 4 -21.26 27.97 65.77
C THR A 4 -20.57 26.91 64.95
N PRO A 5 -20.85 26.77 63.62
CA PRO A 5 -20.19 25.78 62.82
C PRO A 5 -18.82 26.31 62.32
N SER A 6 -17.78 25.53 62.60
CA SER A 6 -16.39 25.72 62.21
C SER A 6 -16.06 25.42 60.72
N TRP A 7 -16.95 25.71 59.82
CA TRP A 7 -16.86 25.29 58.40
C TRP A 7 -16.28 26.31 57.44
N ARG A 8 -15.86 27.44 57.95
CA ARG A 8 -15.36 28.54 57.09
C ARG A 8 -13.84 28.63 56.96
N ARG A 9 -13.06 27.74 57.58
CA ARG A 9 -11.58 27.81 57.53
C ARG A 9 -10.87 26.75 56.67
N THR A 10 -11.59 25.78 56.11
CA THR A 10 -11.00 24.70 55.31
C THR A 10 -11.17 24.86 53.80
N ILE A 11 -11.84 25.90 53.32
CA ILE A 11 -12.05 26.12 51.85
C ILE A 11 -10.98 27.10 51.27
N ALA A 12 -10.25 27.80 52.09
CA ALA A 12 -9.28 28.81 51.61
C ALA A 12 -7.89 28.26 51.25
N LEU A 13 -7.61 26.97 51.48
CA LEU A 13 -6.29 26.35 51.22
C LEU A 13 -6.24 25.40 50.01
N LEU A 14 -7.36 25.21 49.31
CA LEU A 14 -7.45 24.29 48.15
C LEU A 14 -7.48 25.00 46.80
N LEU A 15 -7.40 26.33 46.75
CA LEU A 15 -7.43 27.14 45.52
C LEU A 15 -6.07 27.74 45.11
N LEU A 16 -4.98 27.38 45.78
CA LEU A 16 -3.63 27.86 45.45
C LEU A 16 -2.73 26.82 44.79
N ALA A 17 -3.23 25.61 44.47
CA ALA A 17 -2.45 24.54 43.83
C ALA A 17 -2.76 24.32 42.36
N LEU A 18 -3.65 25.09 41.71
CA LEU A 18 -4.04 24.97 40.30
C LEU A 18 -3.49 26.04 39.38
N GLY A 19 -2.52 26.83 39.86
CA GLY A 19 -1.93 27.96 39.09
C GLY A 19 -0.55 27.69 38.48
N ALA A 20 -0.04 26.43 38.47
CA ALA A 20 1.37 26.18 38.09
C ALA A 20 1.56 25.25 36.84
N CYS A 21 0.55 25.02 36.03
CA CYS A 21 0.69 24.20 34.83
C CYS A 21 0.24 24.87 33.52
N ALA A 22 0.35 26.19 33.41
CA ALA A 22 0.02 26.92 32.19
C ALA A 22 1.14 27.83 31.73
N HIS A 23 2.39 27.36 31.74
CA HIS A 23 3.53 27.93 31.01
C HIS A 23 4.31 26.79 30.31
N GLY A 24 3.63 26.00 29.55
CA GLY A 24 4.19 25.09 28.52
C GLY A 24 4.43 25.89 27.26
N ALA A 25 5.50 26.67 27.25
CA ALA A 25 6.46 26.86 26.17
C ALA A 25 5.93 26.94 24.72
N PHE A 26 5.37 28.07 24.35
CA PHE A 26 5.72 28.65 23.06
C PHE A 26 7.08 29.36 23.26
N GLY A 27 8.12 28.61 23.44
CA GLY A 27 9.49 29.08 23.61
C GLY A 27 10.27 28.69 22.37
N GLY A 28 10.43 29.67 21.50
CA GLY A 28 11.23 29.57 20.30
C GLY A 28 12.71 29.35 20.52
N ASP A 29 13.44 29.39 19.49
CA ASP A 29 14.87 29.68 19.20
C ASP A 29 16.00 28.95 19.97
N GLY A 30 15.79 28.34 21.12
CA GLY A 30 16.81 27.62 21.85
C GLY A 30 16.93 26.12 21.54
N LYS A 31 15.97 25.54 20.84
CA LYS A 31 15.87 24.09 20.59
C LYS A 31 16.52 23.67 19.28
N TYR A 32 16.57 24.56 18.29
CA TYR A 32 17.11 24.27 16.98
C TYR A 32 18.61 24.55 16.88
N GLY A 33 19.29 23.83 16.00
CA GLY A 33 20.70 24.02 15.70
C GLY A 33 20.99 25.32 14.95
N LYS A 34 22.26 25.52 14.64
CA LYS A 34 22.72 26.75 13.97
C LYS A 34 22.54 26.71 12.44
N ASN A 35 22.27 25.56 11.87
CA ASN A 35 22.18 25.33 10.44
C ASN A 35 21.33 24.09 10.10
N ALA A 36 20.99 23.94 8.81
CA ALA A 36 20.17 22.84 8.30
C ALA A 36 20.73 21.45 8.61
N GLU A 37 22.05 21.30 8.67
CA GLU A 37 22.69 20.02 8.93
C GLU A 37 22.51 19.58 10.39
N GLU A 38 22.67 20.51 11.33
CA GLU A 38 22.49 20.22 12.75
C GLU A 38 21.04 19.85 13.05
N ASP A 39 20.07 20.59 12.51
CA ASP A 39 18.64 20.30 12.67
C ASP A 39 18.25 18.97 12.00
N TYR A 40 18.76 18.71 10.81
CA TYR A 40 18.52 17.44 10.13
C TYR A 40 19.06 16.26 10.95
N LYS A 41 20.29 16.36 11.49
CA LYS A 41 20.89 15.33 12.36
C LYS A 41 20.09 15.12 13.64
N ALA A 42 19.62 16.19 14.28
CA ALA A 42 18.74 16.11 15.44
C ALA A 42 17.42 15.39 15.11
N GLY A 43 16.79 15.76 14.00
CA GLY A 43 15.59 15.07 13.51
C GLY A 43 15.81 13.57 13.23
N MET A 44 16.97 13.21 12.68
CA MET A 44 17.33 11.81 12.45
C MET A 44 17.53 11.03 13.75
N GLU A 45 18.09 11.66 14.79
CA GLU A 45 18.23 11.01 16.10
C GLU A 45 16.87 10.78 16.76
N GLU A 46 15.98 11.78 16.70
CA GLU A 46 14.61 11.64 17.19
C GLU A 46 13.83 10.54 16.41
N LEU A 47 14.01 10.47 15.09
CA LEU A 47 13.42 9.42 14.27
C LEU A 47 13.92 8.03 14.68
N ARG A 48 15.22 7.89 14.92
CA ARG A 48 15.86 6.64 15.37
C ARG A 48 15.35 6.16 16.73
N THR A 49 15.01 7.09 17.62
CA THR A 49 14.45 6.80 18.94
C THR A 49 12.93 6.69 18.94
N HIS A 50 12.30 6.67 17.75
CA HIS A 50 10.85 6.60 17.55
C HIS A 50 10.06 7.80 18.12
N ASN A 51 10.74 8.93 18.35
CA ASN A 51 10.11 10.18 18.75
C ASN A 51 9.65 10.96 17.51
N TYR A 52 8.66 10.41 16.81
CA TYR A 52 8.22 10.89 15.50
C TYR A 52 7.74 12.34 15.51
N VAL A 53 7.10 12.77 16.60
CA VAL A 53 6.58 14.14 16.72
C VAL A 53 7.72 15.16 16.74
N GLU A 54 8.77 14.89 17.51
CA GLU A 54 9.95 15.79 17.55
C GLU A 54 10.76 15.68 16.25
N ALA A 55 10.94 14.48 15.70
CA ALA A 55 11.58 14.29 14.40
C ALA A 55 10.90 15.16 13.32
N ALA A 56 9.56 15.09 13.25
CA ALA A 56 8.79 15.90 12.30
C ALA A 56 9.00 17.41 12.51
N ARG A 57 9.08 17.90 13.76
CA ARG A 57 9.35 19.32 14.05
C ARG A 57 10.71 19.77 13.51
N TYR A 58 11.75 18.98 13.71
CA TYR A 58 13.07 19.28 13.17
C TYR A 58 13.08 19.27 11.63
N PHE A 59 12.47 18.27 10.99
CA PHE A 59 12.42 18.19 9.55
C PHE A 59 11.59 19.31 8.91
N GLU A 60 10.44 19.67 9.52
CA GLU A 60 9.65 20.84 9.07
C GLU A 60 10.42 22.14 9.26
N HIS A 61 11.20 22.29 10.35
CA HIS A 61 12.06 23.44 10.53
C HIS A 61 13.13 23.52 9.44
N VAL A 62 13.81 22.41 9.12
CA VAL A 62 14.79 22.35 8.02
C VAL A 62 14.15 22.79 6.71
N LYS A 63 12.99 22.22 6.37
CA LYS A 63 12.27 22.50 5.13
C LYS A 63 11.85 23.97 5.00
N THR A 64 11.38 24.56 6.09
CA THR A 64 10.84 25.93 6.06
C THR A 64 11.93 27.00 6.21
N LYS A 65 12.92 26.77 7.07
CA LYS A 65 13.97 27.74 7.35
C LYS A 65 15.11 27.70 6.33
N TYR A 66 15.37 26.51 5.76
CA TYR A 66 16.51 26.29 4.85
C TYR A 66 16.07 25.64 3.53
N PRO A 67 15.07 26.21 2.80
CA PRO A 67 14.46 25.56 1.63
C PRO A 67 15.41 25.29 0.48
N PHE A 68 16.53 26.00 0.41
CA PHE A 68 17.55 25.83 -0.62
C PHE A 68 18.72 24.94 -0.19
N SER A 69 18.68 24.40 1.01
CA SER A 69 19.67 23.45 1.50
C SER A 69 19.46 22.08 0.87
N LYS A 70 20.55 21.32 0.64
CA LYS A 70 20.46 19.90 0.29
C LYS A 70 19.69 19.08 1.33
N TYR A 71 19.63 19.54 2.57
CA TYR A 71 18.88 18.88 3.64
C TYR A 71 17.37 19.11 3.55
N ALA A 72 16.88 20.09 2.79
CA ALA A 72 15.45 20.34 2.65
C ALA A 72 14.73 19.15 1.97
N ALA A 73 15.24 18.69 0.83
CA ALA A 73 14.70 17.51 0.16
C ALA A 73 14.81 16.23 1.03
N LEU A 74 15.96 16.05 1.69
CA LEU A 74 16.13 14.94 2.64
C LEU A 74 15.14 15.01 3.80
N ALA A 75 14.89 16.19 4.35
CA ALA A 75 13.89 16.38 5.42
C ALA A 75 12.48 16.05 4.95
N GLU A 76 12.09 16.40 3.72
CA GLU A 76 10.81 15.98 3.13
C GLU A 76 10.68 14.45 3.07
N LEU A 77 11.73 13.79 2.66
CA LEU A 77 11.75 12.32 2.60
C LEU A 77 11.66 11.69 4.00
N ARG A 78 12.38 12.23 4.99
CA ARG A 78 12.32 11.73 6.38
C ARG A 78 10.98 11.99 7.05
N LEU A 79 10.25 13.03 6.66
CA LEU A 79 8.84 13.23 7.08
C LEU A 79 7.93 12.12 6.55
N ALA A 80 8.15 11.66 5.32
CA ALA A 80 7.44 10.50 4.79
C ALA A 80 7.80 9.21 5.56
N ASP A 81 9.10 9.01 5.89
CA ASP A 81 9.54 7.89 6.71
C ASP A 81 8.88 7.91 8.11
N ALA A 82 8.80 9.08 8.74
CA ALA A 82 8.16 9.23 10.05
C ALA A 82 6.67 8.86 10.00
N LYS A 83 5.95 9.21 8.95
CA LYS A 83 4.54 8.80 8.74
C LYS A 83 4.42 7.29 8.57
N PHE A 84 5.28 6.69 7.76
CA PHE A 84 5.30 5.27 7.52
C PHE A 84 5.56 4.47 8.81
N ASP A 85 6.50 4.92 9.62
CA ASP A 85 6.87 4.25 10.88
C ASP A 85 5.81 4.43 11.99
N GLN A 86 4.88 5.39 11.81
CA GLN A 86 3.68 5.58 12.64
C GLN A 86 2.46 4.81 12.11
N ASP A 87 2.61 3.93 11.13
CA ASP A 87 1.52 3.21 10.45
C ASP A 87 0.50 4.11 9.73
N HIS A 88 0.84 5.38 9.42
CA HIS A 88 0.05 6.27 8.60
C HIS A 88 0.33 6.01 7.10
N MET A 89 -0.01 4.81 6.63
CA MET A 89 0.45 4.27 5.36
C MET A 89 0.00 5.10 4.14
N ILE A 90 -1.26 5.55 4.09
CA ILE A 90 -1.77 6.36 2.98
C ILE A 90 -1.04 7.69 2.89
N GLU A 91 -0.91 8.39 4.02
CA GLU A 91 -0.22 9.68 4.07
C GLU A 91 1.28 9.55 3.76
N ALA A 92 1.89 8.42 4.12
CA ALA A 92 3.27 8.11 3.78
C ALA A 92 3.41 7.87 2.27
N ALA A 93 2.50 7.09 1.66
CA ALA A 93 2.50 6.84 0.22
C ALA A 93 2.40 8.14 -0.57
N ASP A 94 1.44 9.02 -0.21
CA ASP A 94 1.28 10.33 -0.84
C ASP A 94 2.56 11.19 -0.71
N ALA A 95 3.17 11.21 0.48
CA ALA A 95 4.39 11.98 0.73
C ALA A 95 5.58 11.45 -0.08
N TYR A 96 5.75 10.14 -0.20
CA TYR A 96 6.78 9.54 -1.04
C TYR A 96 6.55 9.82 -2.53
N GLN A 97 5.32 9.72 -3.02
CA GLN A 97 4.97 10.05 -4.41
C GLN A 97 5.25 11.53 -4.71
N GLN A 98 4.89 12.42 -3.79
CA GLN A 98 5.18 13.83 -3.91
C GLN A 98 6.69 14.09 -3.98
N PHE A 99 7.48 13.44 -3.13
CA PHE A 99 8.94 13.54 -3.17
C PHE A 99 9.49 13.12 -4.54
N VAL A 100 9.09 11.97 -5.08
CA VAL A 100 9.53 11.50 -6.40
C VAL A 100 9.14 12.48 -7.52
N LYS A 101 7.98 13.11 -7.41
CA LYS A 101 7.49 14.10 -8.37
C LYS A 101 8.29 15.41 -8.32
N LEU A 102 8.64 15.89 -7.13
CA LEU A 102 9.36 17.15 -6.94
C LEU A 102 10.88 16.98 -7.13
N HIS A 103 11.42 15.81 -6.78
CA HIS A 103 12.85 15.51 -6.78
C HIS A 103 13.20 14.26 -7.64
N PRO A 104 12.82 14.21 -8.94
CA PRO A 104 12.92 12.99 -9.74
C PRO A 104 14.36 12.50 -9.98
N ASN A 105 15.34 13.40 -9.82
CA ASN A 105 16.76 13.11 -10.00
C ASN A 105 17.54 13.01 -8.68
N HIS A 106 16.83 13.01 -7.54
CA HIS A 106 17.47 12.85 -6.23
C HIS A 106 18.01 11.42 -6.07
N GLU A 107 19.14 11.28 -5.38
CA GLU A 107 19.78 9.97 -5.16
C GLU A 107 18.90 8.95 -4.43
N GLU A 108 17.95 9.41 -3.61
CA GLU A 108 16.98 8.57 -2.90
C GLU A 108 15.59 8.54 -3.60
N ALA A 109 15.47 8.95 -4.87
CA ALA A 109 14.19 8.92 -5.56
C ALA A 109 13.70 7.49 -5.80
N ASP A 110 14.61 6.54 -6.00
CA ASP A 110 14.28 5.11 -6.10
C ASP A 110 13.78 4.54 -4.76
N TYR A 111 14.40 4.93 -3.65
CA TYR A 111 13.93 4.57 -2.31
C TYR A 111 12.50 5.08 -2.07
N ALA A 112 12.24 6.36 -2.33
CA ALA A 112 10.91 6.94 -2.15
C ALA A 112 9.85 6.25 -3.03
N ALA A 113 10.17 5.98 -4.30
CA ALA A 113 9.25 5.29 -5.21
C ALA A 113 8.93 3.85 -4.74
N TYR A 114 9.93 3.11 -4.25
CA TYR A 114 9.72 1.79 -3.67
C TYR A 114 8.85 1.86 -2.40
N ARG A 115 9.14 2.81 -1.50
CA ARG A 115 8.41 3.01 -0.24
C ARG A 115 6.95 3.39 -0.46
N ALA A 116 6.62 4.15 -1.51
CA ALA A 116 5.25 4.45 -1.88
C ALA A 116 4.46 3.17 -2.19
N GLY A 117 4.99 2.30 -3.04
CA GLY A 117 4.37 1.01 -3.34
C GLY A 117 4.27 0.08 -2.12
N LEU A 118 5.30 0.08 -1.26
CA LEU A 118 5.30 -0.71 -0.02
C LEU A 118 4.25 -0.19 0.98
N ALA A 119 4.04 1.13 1.08
CA ALA A 119 3.04 1.73 1.95
C ALA A 119 1.61 1.31 1.53
N HIS A 120 1.28 1.43 0.25
CA HIS A 120 0.01 0.94 -0.28
C HIS A 120 -0.18 -0.57 -0.04
N TRP A 121 0.87 -1.38 -0.21
CA TRP A 121 0.78 -2.81 0.09
C TRP A 121 0.48 -3.08 1.56
N LYS A 122 1.14 -2.37 2.48
CA LYS A 122 0.92 -2.53 3.92
C LYS A 122 -0.46 -2.11 4.38
N GLU A 123 -1.07 -1.12 3.70
CA GLU A 123 -2.46 -0.69 3.95
C GLU A 123 -3.48 -1.70 3.41
N GLY A 124 -3.06 -2.61 2.55
CA GLY A 124 -3.92 -3.66 2.00
C GLY A 124 -4.48 -4.59 3.07
N PRO A 125 -5.50 -5.40 2.71
CA PRO A 125 -6.19 -6.25 3.66
C PRO A 125 -5.28 -7.31 4.27
N SER A 126 -5.37 -7.49 5.59
CA SER A 126 -4.60 -8.50 6.33
C SER A 126 -5.08 -9.92 6.02
N ASP A 127 -4.14 -10.87 6.10
CA ASP A 127 -4.33 -12.30 5.90
C ASP A 127 -4.61 -13.04 7.24
N PHE A 128 -5.33 -12.40 8.15
CA PHE A 128 -5.60 -12.99 9.45
C PHE A 128 -6.75 -14.00 9.35
N PHE A 129 -6.55 -15.23 9.82
CA PHE A 129 -7.41 -16.40 9.62
C PHE A 129 -8.86 -16.28 10.11
N LEU A 130 -9.16 -15.35 11.04
CA LEU A 130 -10.53 -15.09 11.51
C LEU A 130 -11.34 -14.17 10.61
N PHE A 131 -10.70 -13.53 9.62
CA PHE A 131 -11.37 -12.68 8.64
C PHE A 131 -11.58 -13.41 7.32
N PRO A 132 -12.51 -12.94 6.46
CA PRO A 132 -12.61 -13.43 5.09
C PRO A 132 -11.25 -13.36 4.37
N PRO A 133 -10.98 -14.25 3.41
CA PRO A 133 -9.77 -14.20 2.61
C PRO A 133 -9.53 -12.81 2.01
N PRO A 134 -8.26 -12.35 1.86
CA PRO A 134 -7.97 -11.04 1.27
C PRO A 134 -8.62 -10.80 -0.08
N ALA A 135 -8.73 -11.84 -0.91
CA ALA A 135 -9.38 -11.76 -2.23
C ALA A 135 -10.88 -11.38 -2.19
N GLU A 136 -11.53 -11.53 -1.05
CA GLU A 136 -12.95 -11.17 -0.84
C GLU A 136 -13.16 -9.75 -0.31
N LYS A 137 -12.05 -9.01 -0.04
CA LYS A 137 -12.07 -7.67 0.54
C LYS A 137 -11.86 -6.59 -0.52
N ASP A 138 -11.92 -5.32 -0.10
CA ASP A 138 -11.50 -4.21 -0.94
C ASP A 138 -9.98 -4.28 -1.20
N LEU A 139 -9.61 -4.28 -2.47
CA LEU A 139 -8.24 -4.35 -2.95
C LEU A 139 -7.76 -3.04 -3.59
N THR A 140 -8.39 -1.91 -3.29
CA THR A 140 -7.99 -0.60 -3.84
C THR A 140 -6.51 -0.33 -3.57
N GLN A 141 -6.06 -0.49 -2.33
CA GLN A 141 -4.66 -0.27 -1.96
C GLN A 141 -3.70 -1.27 -2.60
N VAL A 142 -4.13 -2.51 -2.81
CA VAL A 142 -3.32 -3.52 -3.53
C VAL A 142 -3.17 -3.17 -5.01
N ARG A 143 -4.20 -2.57 -5.65
CA ARG A 143 -4.10 -2.07 -7.03
C ARG A 143 -3.11 -0.90 -7.12
N ASP A 144 -3.19 0.04 -6.17
CA ASP A 144 -2.27 1.17 -6.11
C ASP A 144 -0.84 0.69 -5.86
N ALA A 145 -0.63 -0.26 -4.94
CA ALA A 145 0.66 -0.91 -4.74
C ALA A 145 1.20 -1.56 -6.02
N ALA A 146 0.38 -2.33 -6.72
CA ALA A 146 0.78 -2.99 -7.97
C ALA A 146 1.17 -1.98 -9.05
N LYS A 147 0.44 -0.87 -9.17
CA LYS A 147 0.73 0.22 -10.11
C LYS A 147 2.04 0.91 -9.78
N GLU A 148 2.25 1.31 -8.53
CA GLU A 148 3.48 2.00 -8.11
C GLU A 148 4.70 1.09 -8.23
N LEU A 149 4.60 -0.17 -7.80
CA LEU A 149 5.69 -1.14 -7.91
C LEU A 149 6.03 -1.47 -9.38
N ALA A 150 5.04 -1.58 -10.27
CA ALA A 150 5.28 -1.78 -11.68
C ALA A 150 6.02 -0.58 -12.31
N SER A 151 5.59 0.65 -11.97
CA SER A 151 6.26 1.88 -12.38
C SER A 151 7.70 1.94 -11.85
N PHE A 152 7.91 1.58 -10.58
CA PHE A 152 9.22 1.51 -9.96
C PHE A 152 10.16 0.54 -10.69
N VAL A 153 9.74 -0.70 -10.94
CA VAL A 153 10.54 -1.74 -11.63
C VAL A 153 10.96 -1.28 -13.02
N GLN A 154 10.08 -0.56 -13.72
CA GLN A 154 10.37 -0.02 -15.04
C GLN A 154 11.35 1.17 -14.99
N LYS A 155 11.14 2.10 -14.05
CA LYS A 155 11.87 3.37 -13.97
C LYS A 155 13.27 3.23 -13.34
N TYR A 156 13.43 2.28 -12.39
CA TYR A 156 14.64 2.10 -11.61
C TYR A 156 15.25 0.68 -11.77
N PRO A 157 15.67 0.29 -12.96
CA PRO A 157 16.10 -1.08 -13.27
C PRO A 157 17.35 -1.55 -12.51
N THR A 158 18.17 -0.61 -12.01
CA THR A 158 19.41 -0.88 -11.26
C THR A 158 19.30 -0.62 -9.76
N SER A 159 18.11 -0.27 -9.27
CA SER A 159 17.90 -0.02 -7.84
C SER A 159 18.12 -1.28 -7.01
N LYS A 160 18.75 -1.10 -5.84
CA LYS A 160 18.91 -2.18 -4.84
C LYS A 160 17.59 -2.72 -4.29
N TYR A 161 16.50 -1.93 -4.41
CA TYR A 161 15.16 -2.32 -3.94
C TYR A 161 14.37 -3.12 -4.98
N ARG A 162 14.91 -3.28 -6.20
CA ARG A 162 14.22 -3.96 -7.29
C ARG A 162 13.80 -5.39 -6.98
N PRO A 163 14.65 -6.26 -6.39
CA PRO A 163 14.25 -7.65 -6.11
C PRO A 163 13.05 -7.75 -5.17
N GLU A 164 13.01 -6.92 -4.12
CA GLU A 164 11.88 -6.85 -3.20
C GLU A 164 10.63 -6.29 -3.86
N ALA A 165 10.79 -5.26 -4.69
CA ALA A 165 9.68 -4.65 -5.41
C ALA A 165 9.05 -5.64 -6.41
N GLU A 166 9.85 -6.40 -7.16
CA GLU A 166 9.36 -7.44 -8.08
C GLU A 166 8.58 -8.53 -7.35
N LYS A 167 9.12 -9.01 -6.23
CA LYS A 167 8.44 -10.00 -5.37
C LYS A 167 7.12 -9.48 -4.82
N LEU A 168 7.10 -8.23 -4.40
CA LEU A 168 5.90 -7.60 -3.87
C LEU A 168 4.85 -7.36 -4.96
N LEU A 169 5.29 -6.95 -6.16
CA LEU A 169 4.45 -6.80 -7.35
C LEU A 169 3.80 -8.13 -7.76
N GLU A 170 4.58 -9.21 -7.75
CA GLU A 170 4.06 -10.56 -8.03
C GLU A 170 2.96 -10.95 -7.03
N ARG A 171 3.18 -10.74 -5.75
CA ARG A 171 2.18 -11.00 -4.70
C ARG A 171 0.92 -10.15 -4.88
N ALA A 172 1.08 -8.85 -5.18
CA ALA A 172 -0.05 -7.95 -5.41
C ALA A 172 -0.87 -8.40 -6.62
N ARG A 173 -0.22 -8.75 -7.74
CA ARG A 173 -0.87 -9.28 -8.94
C ARG A 173 -1.56 -10.62 -8.69
N GLY A 174 -0.94 -11.50 -7.92
CA GLY A 174 -1.53 -12.78 -7.53
C GLY A 174 -2.84 -12.58 -6.76
N LEU A 175 -2.84 -11.69 -5.76
CA LEU A 175 -4.03 -11.39 -4.97
C LEU A 175 -5.15 -10.74 -5.81
N LEU A 176 -4.80 -9.87 -6.75
CA LEU A 176 -5.76 -9.26 -7.67
C LEU A 176 -6.36 -10.30 -8.64
N ALA A 177 -5.55 -11.25 -9.11
CA ALA A 177 -6.03 -12.37 -9.91
C ALA A 177 -6.96 -13.30 -9.11
N ASP A 178 -6.63 -13.58 -7.85
CA ASP A 178 -7.50 -14.34 -6.94
C ASP A 178 -8.85 -13.66 -6.72
N HIS A 179 -8.88 -12.33 -6.64
CA HIS A 179 -10.11 -11.56 -6.55
C HIS A 179 -10.98 -11.71 -7.82
N GLU A 180 -10.40 -11.53 -8.99
CA GLU A 180 -11.15 -11.71 -10.25
C GLU A 180 -11.68 -13.13 -10.38
N TRP A 181 -10.90 -14.12 -9.97
CA TRP A 181 -11.33 -15.52 -9.89
C TRP A 181 -12.52 -15.70 -8.94
N PHE A 182 -12.44 -15.18 -7.72
CA PHE A 182 -13.51 -15.25 -6.73
C PHE A 182 -14.81 -14.64 -7.26
N VAL A 183 -14.74 -13.47 -7.90
CA VAL A 183 -15.91 -12.81 -8.50
C VAL A 183 -16.45 -13.60 -9.68
N ALA A 184 -15.58 -14.20 -10.51
CA ALA A 184 -16.00 -15.06 -11.62
C ALA A 184 -16.77 -16.30 -11.12
N GLU A 185 -16.25 -16.98 -10.10
CA GLU A 185 -16.94 -18.10 -9.45
C GLU A 185 -18.32 -17.71 -8.89
N TYR A 186 -18.39 -16.54 -8.24
CA TYR A 186 -19.66 -16.01 -7.73
C TYR A 186 -20.71 -15.88 -8.83
N TYR A 187 -20.33 -15.34 -9.99
CA TYR A 187 -21.21 -15.23 -11.15
C TYR A 187 -21.57 -16.61 -11.76
N ALA A 188 -20.59 -17.48 -11.91
CA ALA A 188 -20.80 -18.82 -12.47
C ALA A 188 -21.76 -19.67 -11.63
N LYS A 189 -21.60 -19.67 -10.30
CA LYS A 189 -22.49 -20.37 -9.35
C LYS A 189 -23.96 -19.89 -9.43
N ARG A 190 -24.20 -18.68 -9.94
CA ARG A 190 -25.55 -18.10 -10.15
C ARG A 190 -26.03 -18.21 -11.59
N GLY A 191 -25.28 -18.86 -12.48
CA GLY A 191 -25.64 -19.00 -13.90
C GLY A 191 -25.42 -17.72 -14.72
N HIS A 192 -24.79 -16.69 -14.16
CA HIS A 192 -24.47 -15.44 -14.88
C HIS A 192 -23.17 -15.59 -15.70
N TRP A 193 -23.22 -16.46 -16.71
CA TRP A 193 -22.03 -16.90 -17.46
C TRP A 193 -21.33 -15.77 -18.21
N THR A 194 -22.07 -14.81 -18.76
CA THR A 194 -21.48 -13.61 -19.39
C THR A 194 -20.67 -12.80 -18.41
N GLY A 195 -21.17 -12.61 -17.17
CA GLY A 195 -20.44 -11.92 -16.11
C GLY A 195 -19.20 -12.69 -15.68
N ALA A 196 -19.30 -14.02 -15.54
CA ALA A 196 -18.16 -14.88 -15.22
C ALA A 196 -17.09 -14.81 -16.32
N ALA A 197 -17.47 -14.90 -17.60
CA ALA A 197 -16.55 -14.77 -18.71
C ALA A 197 -15.81 -13.42 -18.70
N GLY A 198 -16.53 -12.31 -18.49
CA GLY A 198 -15.91 -10.98 -18.43
C GLY A 198 -14.88 -10.84 -17.32
N ARG A 199 -15.09 -11.45 -16.15
CA ARG A 199 -14.10 -11.47 -15.05
C ARG A 199 -12.89 -12.33 -15.38
N LEU A 200 -13.10 -13.51 -15.94
CA LEU A 200 -12.02 -14.40 -16.37
C LEU A 200 -11.19 -13.80 -17.51
N GLU A 201 -11.82 -13.09 -18.47
CA GLU A 201 -11.09 -12.31 -19.48
C GLU A 201 -10.22 -11.23 -18.85
N GLY A 202 -10.76 -10.49 -17.88
CA GLY A 202 -10.00 -9.50 -17.11
C GLY A 202 -8.79 -10.14 -16.42
N LEU A 203 -8.98 -11.28 -15.76
CA LEU A 203 -7.90 -12.01 -15.11
C LEU A 203 -6.76 -12.37 -16.09
N VAL A 204 -7.10 -13.01 -17.20
CA VAL A 204 -6.11 -13.47 -18.20
C VAL A 204 -5.39 -12.31 -18.87
N ARG A 205 -6.10 -11.20 -19.13
CA ARG A 205 -5.54 -10.01 -19.78
C ARG A 205 -4.63 -9.20 -18.85
N ASP A 206 -5.09 -8.94 -17.62
CA ASP A 206 -4.47 -7.97 -16.73
C ASP A 206 -3.41 -8.60 -15.79
N TYR A 207 -3.53 -9.91 -15.57
CA TYR A 207 -2.62 -10.67 -14.70
C TYR A 207 -1.99 -11.90 -15.42
N PRO A 208 -1.36 -11.69 -16.59
CA PRO A 208 -0.71 -12.79 -17.30
C PRO A 208 0.42 -13.38 -16.47
N GLY A 209 0.58 -14.70 -16.53
CA GLY A 209 1.57 -15.45 -15.75
C GLY A 209 1.18 -15.66 -14.29
N SER A 210 0.01 -15.22 -13.84
CA SER A 210 -0.47 -15.53 -12.50
C SER A 210 -0.70 -17.04 -12.34
N PRO A 211 -0.56 -17.58 -11.12
CA PRO A 211 -0.86 -19.00 -10.86
C PRO A 211 -2.29 -19.40 -11.24
N ARG A 212 -3.21 -18.44 -11.31
CA ARG A 212 -4.60 -18.63 -11.71
C ARG A 212 -4.82 -18.66 -13.23
N GLU A 213 -3.87 -18.18 -14.04
CA GLU A 213 -4.09 -18.06 -15.50
C GLU A 213 -4.51 -19.36 -16.17
N PRO A 214 -3.86 -20.54 -15.93
CA PRO A 214 -4.28 -21.78 -16.59
C PRO A 214 -5.69 -22.21 -16.21
N GLU A 215 -6.05 -22.11 -14.93
CA GLU A 215 -7.37 -22.42 -14.43
C GLU A 215 -8.43 -21.46 -14.98
N ALA A 216 -8.09 -20.16 -15.05
CA ALA A 216 -8.96 -19.13 -15.60
C ALA A 216 -9.22 -19.33 -17.10
N LEU A 217 -8.22 -19.72 -17.89
CA LEU A 217 -8.39 -20.03 -19.32
C LEU A 217 -9.34 -21.21 -19.56
N TYR A 218 -9.24 -22.25 -18.74
CA TYR A 218 -10.14 -23.38 -18.83
C TYR A 218 -11.59 -23.01 -18.44
N ALA A 219 -11.76 -22.32 -17.31
CA ALA A 219 -13.06 -21.85 -16.84
C ALA A 219 -13.69 -20.83 -17.81
N LEU A 220 -12.87 -19.99 -18.44
CA LEU A 220 -13.29 -19.03 -19.47
C LEU A 220 -13.88 -19.76 -20.69
N ALA A 221 -13.22 -20.81 -21.16
CA ALA A 221 -13.75 -21.64 -22.24
C ALA A 221 -15.10 -22.26 -21.87
N GLN A 222 -15.23 -22.78 -20.65
CA GLN A 222 -16.50 -23.34 -20.17
C GLN A 222 -17.60 -22.25 -20.10
N ALA A 223 -17.27 -21.05 -19.60
CA ALA A 223 -18.22 -19.93 -19.53
C ALA A 223 -18.69 -19.50 -20.92
N TYR A 224 -17.78 -19.41 -21.90
CA TYR A 224 -18.14 -19.13 -23.29
C TYR A 224 -19.06 -20.18 -23.92
N LEU A 225 -18.83 -21.46 -23.63
CA LEU A 225 -19.74 -22.53 -24.13
C LEU A 225 -21.13 -22.41 -23.52
N LYS A 226 -21.27 -21.91 -22.31
CA LYS A 226 -22.59 -21.68 -21.69
C LYS A 226 -23.37 -20.52 -22.31
N VAL A 227 -22.69 -19.63 -23.02
CA VAL A 227 -23.31 -18.49 -23.76
C VAL A 227 -23.23 -18.64 -25.28
N ASP A 228 -22.94 -19.86 -25.76
CA ASP A 228 -22.83 -20.27 -27.20
C ASP A 228 -21.72 -19.53 -27.99
N GLU A 229 -20.71 -19.00 -27.28
CA GLU A 229 -19.55 -18.32 -27.87
C GLU A 229 -18.43 -19.32 -28.21
N ARG A 230 -18.71 -20.29 -29.07
CA ARG A 230 -17.83 -21.43 -29.38
C ARG A 230 -16.44 -21.00 -29.84
N PHE A 231 -16.36 -20.01 -30.73
CA PHE A 231 -15.07 -19.52 -31.24
C PHE A 231 -14.18 -18.98 -30.16
N ARG A 232 -14.75 -18.21 -29.24
CA ARG A 232 -14.01 -17.67 -28.08
C ARG A 232 -13.57 -18.78 -27.10
N ALA A 233 -14.42 -19.78 -26.91
CA ALA A 233 -14.06 -20.96 -26.13
C ALA A 233 -12.86 -21.71 -26.74
N GLN A 234 -12.86 -21.92 -28.09
CA GLN A 234 -11.71 -22.52 -28.77
C GLN A 234 -10.42 -21.70 -28.59
N GLN A 235 -10.49 -20.37 -28.67
CA GLN A 235 -9.34 -19.50 -28.44
C GLN A 235 -8.78 -19.62 -27.01
N ALA A 236 -9.64 -19.65 -26.00
CA ALA A 236 -9.22 -19.81 -24.60
C ALA A 236 -8.54 -21.16 -24.35
N LEU A 237 -9.12 -22.27 -24.88
CA LEU A 237 -8.49 -23.59 -24.79
C LEU A 237 -7.15 -23.65 -25.52
N GLN A 238 -7.04 -23.03 -26.67
CA GLN A 238 -5.80 -23.00 -27.44
C GLN A 238 -4.71 -22.21 -26.71
N GLN A 239 -5.08 -21.09 -26.07
CA GLN A 239 -4.16 -20.35 -25.21
C GLN A 239 -3.65 -21.17 -24.03
N LEU A 240 -4.54 -21.90 -23.35
CA LEU A 240 -4.15 -22.82 -22.26
C LEU A 240 -3.12 -23.85 -22.74
N ILE A 241 -3.42 -24.54 -23.84
CA ILE A 241 -2.58 -25.61 -24.39
C ILE A 241 -1.18 -25.09 -24.77
N VAL A 242 -1.12 -23.89 -25.38
CA VAL A 242 0.13 -23.30 -25.88
C VAL A 242 0.95 -22.66 -24.77
N LYS A 243 0.31 -21.88 -23.91
CA LYS A 243 1.04 -21.12 -22.86
C LYS A 243 1.40 -21.98 -21.64
N HIS A 244 0.58 -22.99 -21.34
CA HIS A 244 0.73 -23.82 -20.14
C HIS A 244 0.82 -25.32 -20.47
N PRO A 245 1.84 -25.75 -21.24
CA PRO A 245 1.95 -27.12 -21.74
C PRO A 245 2.10 -28.19 -20.64
N GLN A 246 2.46 -27.79 -19.42
CA GLN A 246 2.62 -28.68 -18.27
C GLN A 246 1.41 -28.65 -17.32
N ASP A 247 0.37 -27.86 -17.61
CA ASP A 247 -0.80 -27.79 -16.73
C ASP A 247 -1.59 -29.10 -16.78
N PRO A 248 -2.05 -29.64 -15.66
CA PRO A 248 -2.81 -30.90 -15.62
C PRO A 248 -4.11 -30.86 -16.42
N ARG A 249 -4.70 -29.69 -16.65
CA ARG A 249 -5.92 -29.50 -17.44
C ARG A 249 -5.68 -29.55 -18.95
N ARG A 250 -4.43 -29.57 -19.40
CA ARG A 250 -4.09 -29.60 -20.84
C ARG A 250 -4.79 -30.72 -21.59
N ALA A 251 -4.71 -31.96 -21.09
CA ALA A 251 -5.31 -33.11 -21.77
C ALA A 251 -6.83 -32.98 -21.91
N GLU A 252 -7.49 -32.44 -20.89
CA GLU A 252 -8.93 -32.17 -20.94
C GLU A 252 -9.26 -31.03 -21.90
N ALA A 253 -8.45 -29.97 -21.93
CA ALA A 253 -8.58 -28.87 -22.87
C ALA A 253 -8.42 -29.31 -24.33
N GLU A 254 -7.45 -30.19 -24.63
CA GLU A 254 -7.27 -30.78 -25.98
C GLU A 254 -8.48 -31.61 -26.41
N LYS A 255 -9.02 -32.44 -25.50
CA LYS A 255 -10.23 -33.21 -25.76
C LYS A 255 -11.44 -32.33 -26.01
N LEU A 256 -11.63 -31.28 -25.17
CA LEU A 256 -12.73 -30.33 -25.33
C LEU A 256 -12.58 -29.55 -26.64
N LEU A 257 -11.41 -29.06 -26.97
CA LEU A 257 -11.13 -28.34 -28.22
C LEU A 257 -11.42 -29.21 -29.45
N ALA A 258 -11.06 -30.50 -29.42
CA ALA A 258 -11.35 -31.43 -30.50
C ALA A 258 -12.88 -31.64 -30.72
N SER A 259 -13.66 -31.61 -29.63
CA SER A 259 -15.12 -31.77 -29.71
C SER A 259 -15.87 -30.52 -30.26
N LEU A 260 -15.17 -29.37 -30.34
CA LEU A 260 -15.72 -28.11 -30.82
C LEU A 260 -15.42 -27.84 -32.32
N ARG A 261 -14.61 -28.67 -32.94
CA ARG A 261 -14.30 -28.62 -34.37
C ARG A 261 -15.41 -29.29 -35.18
#